data_34380f44d1c1a4058150b24627e8bb3b
#
_entry.id   34380f44d1c1a4058150b24627e8bb3b
#
_cell.length_a   1.000
_cell.length_b   1.000
_cell.length_c   1.000
_cell.angle_alpha   90.00
_cell.angle_beta   90.00
_cell.angle_gamma   90.00
#
_symmetry.space_group_name_H-M   'P 1'
#
loop_
_entity.id
_entity.type
_entity.pdbx_description
1 polymer ?
#
loop_
_entity_poly.entity_id
_entity_poly.type
_entity_poly.pdbx_seq_one_letter_code
_entity_poly.pdbx_strand_id
1 'polypeptide(L)'
;VYLTMTDWNNAEIYAKKVMNKYPLTSNNNYLAGFSDINTPSWIWGMEQSEEQNMGDYSPYAMWYIGTEDGGYGYWSFKCFFLAQSFVDKFEANDVRASQFRWEWDMVHYTLKFRDNEAGRGSIVFMRTESMLLNAAEALCRQGKNDEAKTMLWQLQDMRGATRSVSTGKELLEEIWLERRKELYGEGYGLF
;
A
#
# COMPACT_ATOMS: atom_id res chain seq x y z
N VAL A 1 -0.76 -10.26 14.20
CA VAL A 1 -0.84 -11.23 15.32
C VAL A 1 -2.28 -11.71 15.48
N TYR A 2 -3.25 -10.92 15.99
CA TYR A 2 -4.61 -11.41 16.27
C TYR A 2 -5.33 -11.94 15.01
N LEU A 3 -5.17 -11.28 13.87
CA LEU A 3 -5.75 -11.74 12.60
C LEU A 3 -5.21 -13.13 12.22
N THR A 4 -3.91 -13.35 12.36
CA THR A 4 -3.25 -14.64 12.09
C THR A 4 -3.64 -15.73 13.12
N MET A 5 -3.94 -15.32 14.35
CA MET A 5 -4.44 -16.20 15.42
C MET A 5 -5.94 -16.49 15.31
N THR A 6 -6.61 -15.97 14.29
CA THR A 6 -8.08 -16.06 14.10
C THR A 6 -8.89 -15.45 15.25
N ASP A 7 -8.28 -14.60 16.06
CA ASP A 7 -8.97 -13.80 17.09
C ASP A 7 -9.52 -12.53 16.46
N TRP A 8 -10.63 -12.69 15.74
CA TRP A 8 -11.23 -11.62 14.95
C TRP A 8 -11.69 -10.44 15.80
N ASN A 9 -12.17 -10.72 17.00
CA ASN A 9 -12.64 -9.66 17.90
C ASN A 9 -11.50 -8.76 18.36
N ASN A 10 -10.41 -9.30 18.82
CA ASN A 10 -9.24 -8.50 19.20
C ASN A 10 -8.57 -7.85 17.97
N ALA A 11 -8.55 -8.53 16.82
CA ALA A 11 -8.05 -7.94 15.58
C ALA A 11 -8.81 -6.66 15.22
N GLU A 12 -10.15 -6.68 15.28
CA GLU A 12 -11.01 -5.52 15.06
C GLU A 12 -10.73 -4.40 16.08
N ILE A 13 -10.76 -4.72 17.39
CA ILE A 13 -10.60 -3.74 18.47
C ILE A 13 -9.26 -3.00 18.36
N TYR A 14 -8.15 -3.74 18.23
CA TYR A 14 -6.84 -3.12 18.20
C TYR A 14 -6.56 -2.38 16.89
N ALA A 15 -7.09 -2.84 15.76
CA ALA A 15 -6.99 -2.12 14.49
C ALA A 15 -7.71 -0.77 14.57
N LYS A 16 -8.97 -0.75 15.03
CA LYS A 16 -9.75 0.49 15.24
C LYS A 16 -9.07 1.44 16.25
N LYS A 17 -8.48 0.91 17.31
CA LYS A 17 -7.75 1.72 18.30
C LYS A 17 -6.56 2.47 17.69
N VAL A 18 -5.86 1.87 16.75
CA VAL A 18 -4.75 2.52 16.02
C VAL A 18 -5.30 3.56 15.04
N MET A 19 -6.33 3.22 14.28
CA MET A 19 -6.96 4.15 13.32
C MET A 19 -7.47 5.44 13.97
N ASN A 20 -7.87 5.39 15.25
CA ASN A 20 -8.27 6.59 16.00
C ASN A 20 -7.09 7.55 16.27
N LYS A 21 -5.85 7.13 16.10
CA LYS A 21 -4.66 7.94 16.34
C LYS A 21 -3.96 8.41 15.08
N TYR A 22 -4.06 7.64 14.01
CA TYR A 22 -3.36 7.89 12.76
C TYR A 22 -4.38 8.01 11.63
N PRO A 23 -4.34 9.09 10.83
CA PRO A 23 -5.23 9.24 9.68
C PRO A 23 -4.87 8.28 8.55
N LEU A 24 -5.77 8.10 7.58
CA LEU A 24 -5.43 7.47 6.31
C LEU A 24 -4.54 8.39 5.48
N THR A 25 -3.71 7.82 4.62
CA THR A 25 -2.87 8.55 3.67
C THR A 25 -3.75 9.30 2.67
N SER A 26 -3.68 10.62 2.65
CA SER A 26 -4.37 11.42 1.63
C SER A 26 -3.88 11.07 0.21
N ASN A 27 -4.70 11.34 -0.80
CA ASN A 27 -4.29 11.12 -2.19
C ASN A 27 -3.05 11.95 -2.56
N ASN A 28 -2.93 13.17 -2.06
CA ASN A 28 -1.74 14.00 -2.30
C ASN A 28 -0.48 13.33 -1.74
N ASN A 29 -0.53 12.83 -0.51
CA ASN A 29 0.61 12.12 0.08
C ASN A 29 0.88 10.79 -0.62
N TYR A 30 -0.18 10.07 -1.04
CA TYR A 30 -0.02 8.84 -1.82
C TYR A 30 0.69 9.08 -3.16
N LEU A 31 0.31 10.14 -3.86
CA LEU A 31 0.88 10.51 -5.15
C LEU A 31 2.26 11.16 -5.04
N ALA A 32 2.61 11.73 -3.91
CA ALA A 32 3.94 12.29 -3.65
C ALA A 32 5.03 11.21 -3.53
N GLY A 33 4.65 9.97 -3.23
CA GLY A 33 5.56 8.85 -3.01
C GLY A 33 5.64 8.44 -1.54
N PHE A 34 6.16 7.24 -1.30
CA PHE A 34 6.31 6.66 0.03
C PHE A 34 7.78 6.74 0.46
N SER A 35 8.29 7.95 0.67
CA SER A 35 9.69 8.23 1.02
C SER A 35 9.88 9.03 2.30
N ASP A 36 8.82 9.65 2.83
CA ASP A 36 8.91 10.54 4.01
C ASP A 36 8.39 9.85 5.27
N ILE A 37 9.29 9.66 6.25
CA ILE A 37 8.98 9.08 7.56
C ILE A 37 7.93 9.91 8.33
N ASN A 38 7.81 11.21 8.04
CA ASN A 38 6.85 12.09 8.69
C ASN A 38 5.44 12.02 8.10
N THR A 39 5.18 11.13 7.15
CA THR A 39 3.83 10.93 6.58
C THR A 39 2.85 10.57 7.72
N PRO A 40 1.78 11.33 7.95
CA PRO A 40 0.93 11.19 9.15
C PRO A 40 0.28 9.83 9.34
N SER A 41 0.12 9.07 8.26
CA SER A 41 -0.45 7.72 8.27
C SER A 41 0.54 6.63 8.69
N TRP A 42 1.84 6.94 8.74
CA TRP A 42 2.85 5.96 9.10
C TRP A 42 2.87 5.74 10.61
N ILE A 43 2.71 4.48 11.01
CA ILE A 43 2.75 4.05 12.41
C ILE A 43 4.18 3.67 12.77
N TRP A 44 4.90 3.07 11.81
CA TRP A 44 6.28 2.65 11.97
C TRP A 44 6.97 2.58 10.61
N GLY A 45 8.22 3.00 10.59
CA GLY A 45 9.08 2.98 9.42
C GLY A 45 10.55 3.06 9.81
N MET A 46 11.41 2.97 8.82
CA MET A 46 12.86 3.13 8.96
C MET A 46 13.29 4.37 8.18
N GLU A 47 13.86 5.33 8.89
CA GLU A 47 14.50 6.48 8.28
C GLU A 47 15.91 6.10 7.78
N GLN A 48 16.29 6.61 6.62
CA GLN A 48 17.67 6.57 6.16
C GLN A 48 18.34 7.91 6.46
N SER A 49 19.34 7.91 7.36
CA SER A 49 20.12 9.10 7.64
C SER A 49 21.16 9.37 6.54
N GLU A 50 21.65 10.61 6.46
CA GLU A 50 22.72 10.97 5.52
C GLU A 50 24.00 10.14 5.72
N GLU A 51 24.29 9.74 6.95
CA GLU A 51 25.45 8.92 7.29
C GLU A 51 25.30 7.46 6.83
N GLN A 52 24.06 6.99 6.69
CA GLN A 52 23.72 5.66 6.20
C GLN A 52 23.49 5.64 4.68
N ASN A 53 23.68 6.79 4.02
CA ASN A 53 23.42 6.94 2.62
C ASN A 53 24.39 6.09 1.78
N MET A 54 23.85 5.04 1.18
CA MET A 54 24.56 4.22 0.21
C MET A 54 24.37 4.73 -1.23
N GLY A 55 23.70 5.89 -1.39
CA GLY A 55 23.37 6.47 -2.70
C GLY A 55 22.58 5.47 -3.55
N ASP A 56 23.00 5.33 -4.81
CA ASP A 56 22.40 4.42 -5.78
C ASP A 56 22.41 2.94 -5.36
N TYR A 57 23.20 2.57 -4.36
CA TYR A 57 23.25 1.21 -3.83
C TYR A 57 22.34 0.97 -2.64
N SER A 58 21.53 1.97 -2.23
CA SER A 58 20.56 1.78 -1.18
C SER A 58 19.48 0.78 -1.61
N PRO A 59 18.88 0.01 -0.69
CA PRO A 59 17.76 -0.86 -1.03
C PRO A 59 16.62 -0.10 -1.69
N TYR A 60 16.40 1.16 -1.31
CA TYR A 60 15.37 2.02 -1.87
C TYR A 60 15.66 2.33 -3.35
N ALA A 61 16.85 2.83 -3.67
CA ALA A 61 17.25 3.13 -5.04
C ALA A 61 17.28 1.88 -5.93
N MET A 62 17.73 0.75 -5.39
CA MET A 62 17.89 -0.47 -6.18
C MET A 62 16.59 -1.18 -6.52
N TRP A 63 15.57 -1.09 -5.65
CA TRP A 63 14.40 -1.93 -5.76
C TRP A 63 13.10 -1.14 -6.00
N TYR A 64 13.00 0.07 -5.46
CA TYR A 64 11.75 0.83 -5.46
C TYR A 64 11.69 1.95 -6.48
N ILE A 65 12.79 2.63 -6.76
CA ILE A 65 12.78 3.79 -7.64
C ILE A 65 12.66 3.33 -9.10
N GLY A 66 11.66 3.86 -9.78
CA GLY A 66 11.44 3.65 -11.19
C GLY A 66 12.30 4.57 -12.07
N THR A 67 12.18 4.38 -13.38
CA THR A 67 13.01 5.03 -14.40
C THR A 67 12.88 6.55 -14.46
N GLU A 68 11.68 7.09 -14.22
CA GLU A 68 11.45 8.55 -14.27
C GLU A 68 12.21 9.32 -13.19
N ASP A 69 12.46 8.67 -12.07
CA ASP A 69 13.15 9.28 -10.93
C ASP A 69 14.69 9.05 -10.98
N GLY A 70 15.18 8.42 -12.05
CA GLY A 70 16.61 8.17 -12.25
C GLY A 70 17.22 7.17 -11.26
N GLY A 71 16.38 6.32 -10.65
CA GLY A 71 16.85 5.31 -9.69
C GLY A 71 17.80 4.29 -10.30
N TYR A 72 18.67 3.74 -9.49
CA TYR A 72 19.68 2.76 -9.91
C TYR A 72 19.08 1.47 -10.46
N GLY A 73 17.87 1.14 -10.04
CA GLY A 73 17.10 0.01 -10.57
C GLY A 73 16.95 0.05 -12.09
N TYR A 74 16.84 1.24 -12.66
CA TYR A 74 16.78 1.46 -14.10
C TYR A 74 18.03 0.95 -14.83
N TRP A 75 19.21 1.37 -14.39
CA TRP A 75 20.47 1.01 -15.01
C TRP A 75 20.85 -0.47 -14.85
N SER A 76 20.38 -1.07 -13.75
CA SER A 76 20.70 -2.47 -13.44
C SER A 76 19.59 -3.45 -13.82
N PHE A 77 18.44 -2.97 -14.34
CA PHE A 77 17.26 -3.79 -14.62
C PHE A 77 16.77 -4.57 -13.38
N LYS A 78 16.93 -4.00 -12.19
CA LYS A 78 16.62 -4.66 -10.92
C LYS A 78 15.38 -4.09 -10.20
N CYS A 79 14.73 -3.05 -10.75
CA CYS A 79 13.51 -2.52 -10.17
C CYS A 79 12.38 -3.56 -10.22
N PHE A 80 11.44 -3.45 -9.28
CA PHE A 80 10.26 -4.30 -9.27
C PHE A 80 9.32 -3.93 -10.42
N PHE A 81 9.03 -4.91 -11.23
CA PHE A 81 8.03 -4.80 -12.29
C PHE A 81 6.72 -5.42 -11.84
N LEU A 82 5.63 -4.84 -12.33
CA LEU A 82 4.27 -5.28 -12.01
C LEU A 82 3.71 -6.10 -13.17
N ALA A 83 3.09 -7.23 -12.83
CA ALA A 83 2.38 -8.03 -13.84
C ALA A 83 1.18 -7.26 -14.40
N GLN A 84 0.95 -7.32 -15.72
CA GLN A 84 -0.21 -6.71 -16.37
C GLN A 84 -1.52 -7.12 -15.69
N SER A 85 -1.68 -8.40 -15.34
CA SER A 85 -2.87 -8.92 -14.67
C SER A 85 -3.14 -8.30 -13.28
N PHE A 86 -2.14 -7.70 -12.67
CA PHE A 86 -2.30 -6.91 -11.45
C PHE A 86 -2.70 -5.48 -11.76
N VAL A 87 -2.06 -4.85 -12.74
CA VAL A 87 -2.39 -3.48 -13.19
C VAL A 87 -3.84 -3.41 -13.68
N ASP A 88 -4.33 -4.43 -14.38
CA ASP A 88 -5.71 -4.55 -14.86
C ASP A 88 -6.76 -4.61 -13.74
N LYS A 89 -6.36 -4.77 -12.48
CA LYS A 89 -7.28 -4.75 -11.33
C LYS A 89 -7.66 -3.34 -10.86
N PHE A 90 -7.00 -2.31 -11.40
CA PHE A 90 -7.28 -0.93 -11.02
C PHE A 90 -8.26 -0.31 -12.02
N GLU A 91 -9.28 0.33 -11.50
CA GLU A 91 -10.27 1.05 -12.29
C GLU A 91 -9.68 2.37 -12.79
N ALA A 92 -10.21 2.90 -13.88
CA ALA A 92 -9.69 4.14 -14.49
C ALA A 92 -9.79 5.37 -13.59
N ASN A 93 -10.76 5.39 -12.68
CA ASN A 93 -10.98 6.45 -11.70
C ASN A 93 -10.26 6.20 -10.36
N ASP A 94 -9.64 5.04 -10.18
CA ASP A 94 -8.81 4.75 -9.01
C ASP A 94 -7.50 5.55 -9.12
N VAL A 95 -7.28 6.46 -8.17
CA VAL A 95 -6.10 7.34 -8.17
C VAL A 95 -4.78 6.56 -8.23
N ARG A 96 -4.77 5.34 -7.69
CA ARG A 96 -3.60 4.46 -7.69
C ARG A 96 -3.19 4.02 -9.10
N ALA A 97 -4.14 3.95 -10.04
CA ALA A 97 -3.87 3.61 -11.45
C ALA A 97 -2.91 4.61 -12.10
N SER A 98 -2.92 5.88 -11.66
CA SER A 98 -2.03 6.91 -12.17
C SER A 98 -0.56 6.72 -11.80
N GLN A 99 -0.25 5.79 -10.90
CA GLN A 99 1.11 5.49 -10.45
C GLN A 99 1.83 4.46 -11.33
N PHE A 100 1.16 3.88 -12.31
CA PHE A 100 1.77 2.90 -13.19
C PHE A 100 2.32 3.57 -14.45
N ARG A 101 3.49 3.09 -14.90
CA ARG A 101 4.11 3.47 -16.16
C ARG A 101 4.40 2.23 -16.97
N TRP A 102 4.16 2.33 -18.26
CA TRP A 102 4.50 1.30 -19.23
C TRP A 102 5.79 1.69 -19.95
N GLU A 103 6.75 0.81 -20.01
CA GLU A 103 8.03 1.09 -20.65
C GLU A 103 8.56 -0.12 -21.41
N TRP A 104 9.30 0.15 -22.48
CA TRP A 104 9.87 -0.84 -23.39
C TRP A 104 8.88 -1.83 -23.98
N ASP A 105 7.61 -1.47 -24.05
CA ASP A 105 6.52 -2.34 -24.54
C ASP A 105 6.44 -3.72 -23.84
N MET A 106 6.97 -3.84 -22.63
CA MET A 106 7.09 -5.13 -21.94
C MET A 106 6.71 -5.11 -20.47
N VAL A 107 6.91 -3.99 -19.77
CA VAL A 107 6.84 -3.99 -18.31
C VAL A 107 6.15 -2.78 -17.73
N HIS A 108 5.45 -2.99 -16.62
CA HIS A 108 4.94 -1.91 -15.78
C HIS A 108 5.86 -1.71 -14.58
N TYR A 109 6.20 -0.48 -14.29
CA TYR A 109 6.80 -0.08 -13.03
C TYR A 109 5.91 0.93 -12.30
N THR A 110 6.20 1.19 -11.04
CA THR A 110 5.39 2.06 -10.20
C THR A 110 6.13 3.31 -9.75
N LEU A 111 5.42 4.43 -9.69
CA LEU A 111 5.88 5.66 -9.05
C LEU A 111 5.51 5.75 -7.56
N LYS A 112 4.88 4.71 -7.01
CA LYS A 112 4.45 4.69 -5.60
C LYS A 112 5.59 4.97 -4.62
N PHE A 113 6.79 4.48 -4.93
CA PHE A 113 7.98 4.64 -4.08
C PHE A 113 8.94 5.68 -4.66
N ARG A 114 8.38 6.70 -5.27
CA ARG A 114 9.15 7.84 -5.77
C ARG A 114 9.90 8.51 -4.63
N ASP A 115 11.14 8.88 -4.89
CA ASP A 115 11.98 9.61 -3.97
C ASP A 115 12.72 10.74 -4.70
N ASN A 116 12.59 11.95 -4.19
CA ASN A 116 13.23 13.13 -4.76
C ASN A 116 14.65 13.36 -4.21
N GLU A 117 15.14 12.48 -3.34
CA GLU A 117 16.41 12.64 -2.62
C GLU A 117 17.46 11.58 -2.99
N ALA A 118 17.49 11.14 -4.24
CA ALA A 118 18.50 10.23 -4.77
C ALA A 118 18.66 8.90 -4.02
N GLY A 119 17.55 8.23 -3.73
CA GLY A 119 17.53 6.89 -3.16
C GLY A 119 17.67 6.84 -1.64
N ARG A 120 17.38 7.95 -0.96
CA ARG A 120 17.40 8.07 0.51
C ARG A 120 16.02 7.95 1.17
N GLY A 121 15.01 7.57 0.41
CA GLY A 121 13.65 7.45 0.92
C GLY A 121 13.57 6.53 2.13
N SER A 122 12.76 6.93 3.11
CA SER A 122 12.42 6.13 4.28
C SER A 122 11.58 4.91 3.87
N ILE A 123 11.67 3.83 4.61
CA ILE A 123 10.93 2.60 4.33
C ILE A 123 9.77 2.47 5.31
N VAL A 124 8.54 2.39 4.78
CA VAL A 124 7.34 2.13 5.59
C VAL A 124 7.25 0.66 5.97
N PHE A 125 7.01 0.38 7.26
CA PHE A 125 6.72 -0.98 7.75
C PHE A 125 5.26 -1.14 8.16
N MET A 126 4.64 -0.09 8.71
CA MET A 126 3.24 -0.12 9.12
C MET A 126 2.60 1.24 8.88
N ARG A 127 1.40 1.23 8.31
CA ARG A 127 0.56 2.42 8.13
C ARG A 127 -0.91 2.13 8.36
N THR A 128 -1.70 3.17 8.51
CA THR A 128 -3.09 3.08 8.94
C THR A 128 -3.97 2.23 8.02
N GLU A 129 -3.71 2.23 6.71
CA GLU A 129 -4.47 1.42 5.75
C GLU A 129 -4.33 -0.08 6.01
N SER A 130 -3.19 -0.54 6.51
CA SER A 130 -3.05 -1.94 6.90
C SER A 130 -3.96 -2.28 8.09
N MET A 131 -4.15 -1.34 9.02
CA MET A 131 -5.07 -1.52 10.14
C MET A 131 -6.54 -1.46 9.70
N LEU A 132 -6.89 -0.54 8.80
CA LEU A 132 -8.22 -0.48 8.21
C LEU A 132 -8.61 -1.81 7.56
N LEU A 133 -7.72 -2.36 6.74
CA LEU A 133 -7.96 -3.62 6.05
C LEU A 133 -7.98 -4.82 7.01
N ASN A 134 -7.20 -4.78 8.10
CA ASN A 134 -7.29 -5.76 9.17
C ASN A 134 -8.64 -5.71 9.89
N ALA A 135 -9.16 -4.51 10.16
CA ALA A 135 -10.48 -4.34 10.77
C ALA A 135 -11.61 -4.81 9.83
N ALA A 136 -11.54 -4.46 8.54
CA ALA A 136 -12.51 -4.90 7.54
C ALA A 136 -12.55 -6.43 7.42
N GLU A 137 -11.39 -7.08 7.34
CA GLU A 137 -11.29 -8.54 7.31
C GLU A 137 -11.82 -9.18 8.58
N ALA A 138 -11.44 -8.67 9.74
CA ALA A 138 -11.90 -9.18 11.04
C ALA A 138 -13.44 -9.08 11.18
N LEU A 139 -14.04 -7.98 10.76
CA LEU A 139 -15.49 -7.79 10.73
C LEU A 139 -16.17 -8.78 9.77
N CYS A 140 -15.64 -8.93 8.55
CA CYS A 140 -16.17 -9.88 7.57
C CYS A 140 -16.13 -11.32 8.11
N ARG A 141 -15.02 -11.72 8.74
CA ARG A 141 -14.85 -13.05 9.37
C ARG A 141 -15.80 -13.29 10.54
N GLN A 142 -16.28 -12.23 11.19
CA GLN A 142 -17.32 -12.31 12.23
C GLN A 142 -18.74 -12.32 11.66
N GLY A 143 -18.92 -12.26 10.33
CA GLY A 143 -20.23 -12.17 9.69
C GLY A 143 -20.84 -10.76 9.70
N LYS A 144 -20.14 -9.75 10.21
CA LYS A 144 -20.55 -8.34 10.27
C LYS A 144 -20.33 -7.64 8.93
N ASN A 145 -21.00 -8.13 7.88
CA ASN A 145 -20.72 -7.72 6.49
C ASN A 145 -20.95 -6.22 6.24
N ASP A 146 -21.97 -5.61 6.81
CA ASP A 146 -22.27 -4.20 6.58
C ASP A 146 -21.24 -3.28 7.25
N GLU A 147 -20.77 -3.66 8.43
CA GLU A 147 -19.69 -2.95 9.09
C GLU A 147 -18.36 -3.12 8.33
N ALA A 148 -18.09 -4.32 7.84
CA ALA A 148 -16.90 -4.61 7.01
C ALA A 148 -16.89 -3.78 5.72
N LYS A 149 -18.03 -3.69 5.02
CA LYS A 149 -18.20 -2.82 3.85
C LYS A 149 -17.97 -1.36 4.19
N THR A 150 -18.60 -0.87 5.27
CA THR A 150 -18.44 0.51 5.71
C THR A 150 -16.97 0.85 6.00
N MET A 151 -16.24 -0.11 6.56
CA MET A 151 -14.80 0.04 6.79
C MET A 151 -14.04 0.09 5.46
N LEU A 152 -14.31 -0.83 4.54
CA LEU A 152 -13.66 -0.90 3.23
C LEU A 152 -13.94 0.34 2.37
N TRP A 153 -15.17 0.86 2.40
CA TRP A 153 -15.57 2.06 1.65
C TRP A 153 -14.75 3.30 2.00
N GLN A 154 -14.24 3.43 3.23
CA GLN A 154 -13.38 4.55 3.60
C GLN A 154 -12.13 4.60 2.70
N LEU A 155 -11.56 3.44 2.39
CA LEU A 155 -10.41 3.36 1.49
C LEU A 155 -10.84 3.50 0.03
N GLN A 156 -11.87 2.80 -0.39
CA GLN A 156 -12.38 2.83 -1.77
C GLN A 156 -12.78 4.24 -2.18
N ASP A 157 -13.54 4.96 -1.35
CA ASP A 157 -13.94 6.34 -1.59
C ASP A 157 -12.74 7.27 -1.70
N MET A 158 -11.77 7.13 -0.78
CA MET A 158 -10.57 7.96 -0.81
C MET A 158 -9.76 7.73 -2.09
N ARG A 159 -9.68 6.51 -2.58
CA ARG A 159 -8.95 6.16 -3.81
C ARG A 159 -9.75 6.36 -5.09
N GLY A 160 -11.05 6.65 -5.00
CA GLY A 160 -11.95 6.76 -6.15
C GLY A 160 -12.31 5.41 -6.77
N ALA A 161 -12.13 4.32 -6.05
CA ALA A 161 -12.52 2.98 -6.47
C ALA A 161 -14.02 2.73 -6.24
N THR A 162 -14.60 1.77 -6.95
CA THR A 162 -16.00 1.39 -6.78
C THR A 162 -16.23 0.74 -5.41
N ARG A 163 -17.28 1.16 -4.72
CA ARG A 163 -17.67 0.58 -3.43
C ARG A 163 -18.12 -0.87 -3.59
N SER A 164 -17.60 -1.76 -2.76
CA SER A 164 -18.05 -3.13 -2.63
C SER A 164 -19.53 -3.20 -2.22
N VAL A 165 -20.28 -4.10 -2.85
CA VAL A 165 -21.65 -4.46 -2.48
C VAL A 165 -21.77 -5.92 -2.05
N SER A 166 -20.69 -6.67 -2.11
CA SER A 166 -20.62 -8.10 -1.81
C SER A 166 -20.80 -8.42 -0.33
N THR A 167 -20.96 -9.68 0.00
CA THR A 167 -21.07 -10.20 1.37
C THR A 167 -20.33 -11.52 1.51
N GLY A 168 -20.04 -11.92 2.74
CA GLY A 168 -19.43 -13.22 3.03
C GLY A 168 -18.09 -13.43 2.34
N LYS A 169 -17.96 -14.53 1.62
CA LYS A 169 -16.70 -14.92 0.97
C LYS A 169 -16.28 -13.95 -0.13
N GLU A 170 -17.20 -13.47 -0.92
CA GLU A 170 -16.93 -12.52 -2.00
C GLU A 170 -16.40 -11.19 -1.45
N LEU A 171 -17.02 -10.68 -0.38
CA LEU A 171 -16.51 -9.50 0.32
C LEU A 171 -15.11 -9.71 0.87
N LEU A 172 -14.81 -10.88 1.39
CA LEU A 172 -13.48 -11.22 1.89
C LEU A 172 -12.43 -11.20 0.78
N GLU A 173 -12.75 -11.77 -0.39
CA GLU A 173 -11.88 -11.75 -1.57
C GLU A 173 -11.64 -10.31 -2.07
N GLU A 174 -12.66 -9.46 -2.05
CA GLU A 174 -12.52 -8.04 -2.38
C GLU A 174 -11.65 -7.28 -1.37
N ILE A 175 -11.78 -7.54 -0.06
CA ILE A 175 -10.90 -6.97 0.97
C ILE A 175 -9.44 -7.37 0.71
N TRP A 176 -9.18 -8.62 0.35
CA TRP A 176 -7.82 -9.08 0.02
C TRP A 176 -7.30 -8.44 -1.27
N LEU A 177 -8.15 -8.26 -2.27
CA LEU A 177 -7.78 -7.54 -3.47
C LEU A 177 -7.42 -6.09 -3.15
N GLU A 178 -8.25 -5.39 -2.35
CA GLU A 178 -7.94 -4.02 -1.92
C GLU A 178 -6.67 -3.94 -1.09
N ARG A 179 -6.40 -4.93 -0.25
CA ARG A 179 -5.12 -5.04 0.47
C ARG A 179 -3.94 -5.13 -0.49
N ARG A 180 -4.04 -5.94 -1.52
CA ARG A 180 -2.99 -6.06 -2.55
C ARG A 180 -2.82 -4.75 -3.32
N LYS A 181 -3.94 -4.12 -3.74
CA LYS A 181 -3.93 -2.84 -4.46
C LYS A 181 -3.32 -1.71 -3.64
N GLU A 182 -3.57 -1.69 -2.34
CA GLU A 182 -3.10 -0.62 -1.46
C GLU A 182 -1.66 -0.84 -0.97
N LEU A 183 -1.31 -2.07 -0.60
CA LEU A 183 -0.08 -2.39 0.13
C LEU A 183 0.98 -3.11 -0.71
N TYR A 184 0.85 -3.13 -2.06
CA TYR A 184 1.89 -3.75 -2.88
C TYR A 184 3.25 -3.07 -2.67
N GLY A 185 4.32 -3.84 -2.67
CA GLY A 185 5.69 -3.38 -2.44
C GLY A 185 6.03 -3.10 -0.97
N GLU A 186 5.08 -3.19 -0.04
CA GLU A 186 5.29 -2.91 1.40
C GLU A 186 5.50 -4.19 2.24
N GLY A 187 5.71 -5.35 1.62
CA GLY A 187 5.98 -6.61 2.32
C GLY A 187 4.75 -7.40 2.79
N TYR A 188 3.54 -6.88 2.61
CA TYR A 188 2.30 -7.53 3.09
C TYR A 188 1.81 -8.71 2.24
N GLY A 189 2.41 -8.96 1.09
CA GLY A 189 1.97 -9.99 0.15
C GLY A 189 2.64 -11.36 0.32
N LEU A 190 3.47 -11.53 1.34
CA LEU A 190 4.23 -12.76 1.56
C LEU A 190 3.58 -13.74 2.54
N PHE A 191 2.42 -13.39 3.14
CA PHE A 191 1.77 -14.20 4.17
C PHE A 191 0.29 -14.42 3.88
#